data_5bdc85479d0567645e08643d0a553483
#
_entry.id   5bdc85479d0567645e08643d0a553483
#
_cell.length_a   1.000
_cell.length_b   1.000
_cell.length_c   1.000
_cell.angle_alpha   90.00
_cell.angle_beta   90.00
_cell.angle_gamma   90.00
#
_symmetry.space_group_name_H-M   'P 1'
#
loop_
_entity.id
_entity.type
_entity.pdbx_description
1 polymer ?
#
loop_
_entity_poly.entity_id
_entity_poly.type
_entity_poly.pdbx_seq_one_letter_code
_entity_poly.pdbx_strand_id
1 'polypeptide(L)'
;MAIDNKKEQEREELHRAIWAIADELRGAVDGWDFKNYVLGTMFYRYISENLTAYINSGEEAAGNTNFDYARMPDADAEEAREGLVEEKGFFILPSELFCNVRTKADR
;
A
#
# COMPACT_ATOMS: atom_id res chain seq x y z
N MET A 1 -14.77 -8.14 20.74
CA MET A 1 -14.70 -7.65 19.93
C MET A 1 -14.29 -8.08 18.56
N ALA A 2 -15.31 -8.42 17.83
CA ALA A 2 -15.17 -8.98 16.50
C ALA A 2 -14.49 -8.02 15.50
N ILE A 3 -14.64 -6.71 15.72
CA ILE A 3 -14.05 -5.70 14.83
C ILE A 3 -12.52 -5.67 14.93
N ASP A 4 -11.99 -5.78 16.15
CA ASP A 4 -10.55 -5.78 16.37
C ASP A 4 -9.89 -7.05 15.83
N ASN A 5 -10.57 -8.19 15.98
CA ASN A 5 -10.07 -9.46 15.45
C ASN A 5 -10.01 -9.45 13.93
N LYS A 6 -10.97 -8.82 13.29
CA LYS A 6 -11.00 -8.73 11.85
C LYS A 6 -9.83 -7.89 11.31
N LYS A 7 -9.55 -6.76 11.96
CA LYS A 7 -8.39 -5.92 11.58
C LYS A 7 -7.08 -6.65 11.77
N GLU A 8 -6.96 -7.41 12.85
CA GLU A 8 -5.76 -8.20 13.10
C GLU A 8 -5.59 -9.29 12.07
N GLN A 9 -6.68 -9.96 11.67
CA GLN A 9 -6.63 -10.97 10.62
C GLN A 9 -6.19 -10.38 9.29
N GLU A 10 -6.72 -9.22 8.92
CA GLU A 10 -6.34 -8.55 7.69
C GLU A 10 -4.86 -8.17 7.71
N ARG A 11 -4.37 -7.70 8.85
CA ARG A 11 -2.97 -7.34 9.02
C ARG A 11 -2.09 -8.57 8.91
N GLU A 12 -2.49 -9.68 9.53
CA GLU A 12 -1.74 -10.93 9.45
C GLU A 12 -1.70 -11.48 8.04
N GLU A 13 -2.81 -11.42 7.32
CA GLU A 13 -2.86 -11.87 5.94
C GLU A 13 -1.95 -11.03 5.05
N LEU A 14 -1.93 -9.72 5.25
CA LEU A 14 -1.06 -8.84 4.52
C LEU A 14 0.41 -9.14 4.82
N HIS A 15 0.75 -9.32 6.10
CA HIS A 15 2.11 -9.68 6.49
C HIS A 15 2.54 -11.00 5.88
N ARG A 16 1.65 -11.99 5.87
CA ARG A 16 1.96 -13.28 5.25
C ARG A 16 2.23 -13.13 3.77
N ALA A 17 1.42 -12.33 3.09
CA ALA A 17 1.61 -12.08 1.66
C ALA A 17 2.95 -11.40 1.40
N ILE A 18 3.29 -10.40 2.22
CA ILE A 18 4.58 -9.70 2.10
C ILE A 18 5.75 -10.67 2.28
N TRP A 19 5.69 -11.50 3.32
CA TRP A 19 6.77 -12.45 3.61
C TRP A 19 6.87 -13.54 2.54
N ALA A 20 5.74 -14.01 2.03
CA ALA A 20 5.73 -15.01 0.97
C ALA A 20 6.42 -14.47 -0.29
N ILE A 21 6.12 -13.22 -0.66
CA ILE A 21 6.74 -12.59 -1.81
C ILE A 21 8.22 -12.34 -1.55
N ALA A 22 8.56 -11.89 -0.35
CA ALA A 22 9.95 -11.66 0.02
C ALA A 22 10.77 -12.96 -0.04
N ASP A 23 10.20 -14.08 0.41
CA ASP A 23 10.85 -15.37 0.35
C ASP A 23 11.06 -15.83 -1.10
N GLU A 24 10.07 -15.62 -1.94
CA GLU A 24 10.16 -15.97 -3.35
C GLU A 24 11.24 -15.13 -4.05
N LEU A 25 11.29 -13.84 -3.74
CA LEU A 25 12.32 -12.95 -4.26
C LEU A 25 13.72 -13.34 -3.78
N ARG A 26 13.81 -13.77 -2.52
CA ARG A 26 15.10 -14.21 -1.96
C ARG A 26 15.64 -15.44 -2.66
N GLY A 27 14.73 -16.35 -3.07
CA GLY A 27 15.11 -17.53 -3.83
C GLY A 27 15.53 -17.21 -5.25
N ALA A 28 15.21 -16.02 -5.76
CA ALA A 28 15.48 -15.60 -7.13
C ALA A 28 16.62 -14.58 -7.21
N VAL A 29 17.50 -14.53 -6.21
CA VAL A 29 18.56 -13.50 -6.12
C VAL A 29 19.46 -13.49 -7.36
N ASP A 30 19.68 -14.64 -7.97
CA ASP A 30 20.57 -14.75 -9.12
C ASP A 30 19.87 -14.57 -10.45
N GLY A 31 18.56 -14.35 -10.43
CA GLY A 31 17.82 -14.15 -11.68
C GLY A 31 16.41 -13.72 -11.41
N TRP A 32 16.17 -12.43 -11.55
CA TRP A 32 14.82 -11.92 -11.59
C TRP A 32 14.22 -12.38 -12.90
N ASP A 33 13.43 -13.44 -12.88
CA ASP A 33 12.72 -13.79 -14.08
C ASP A 33 11.49 -12.86 -14.22
N PHE A 34 10.92 -12.88 -15.41
CA PHE A 34 9.77 -12.03 -15.73
C PHE A 34 8.60 -12.27 -14.78
N LYS A 35 8.43 -13.52 -14.35
CA LYS A 35 7.35 -13.90 -13.44
C LYS A 35 7.46 -13.16 -12.10
N ASN A 36 8.66 -13.14 -11.50
CA ASN A 36 8.87 -12.47 -10.22
C ASN A 36 8.69 -10.97 -10.35
N TYR A 37 9.12 -10.40 -11.47
CA TYR A 37 8.92 -8.98 -11.73
C TYR A 37 7.42 -8.64 -11.79
N VAL A 38 6.64 -9.46 -12.49
CA VAL A 38 5.20 -9.26 -12.64
C VAL A 38 4.51 -9.37 -11.28
N LEU A 39 4.86 -10.39 -10.47
CA LEU A 39 4.29 -10.58 -9.15
C LEU A 39 4.59 -9.39 -8.23
N GLY A 40 5.82 -8.92 -8.25
CA GLY A 40 6.22 -7.76 -7.44
C GLY A 40 5.46 -6.50 -7.83
N THR A 41 5.27 -6.29 -9.14
CA THR A 41 4.54 -5.14 -9.65
C THR A 41 3.06 -5.22 -9.24
N MET A 42 2.46 -6.40 -9.35
CA MET A 42 1.07 -6.60 -8.96
C MET A 42 0.88 -6.37 -7.46
N PHE A 43 1.83 -6.83 -6.66
CA PHE A 43 1.77 -6.61 -5.21
C PHE A 43 1.88 -5.13 -4.86
N TYR A 44 2.82 -4.43 -5.48
CA TYR A 44 3.00 -2.99 -5.27
C TYR A 44 1.72 -2.24 -5.63
N ARG A 45 1.11 -2.59 -6.75
CA ARG A 45 -0.15 -1.99 -7.16
C ARG A 45 -1.25 -2.27 -6.13
N TYR A 46 -1.31 -3.51 -5.65
CA TYR A 46 -2.32 -3.90 -4.67
C TYR A 46 -2.21 -3.10 -3.38
N ILE A 47 -1.00 -3.00 -2.80
CA ILE A 47 -0.83 -2.27 -1.53
C ILE A 47 -1.05 -0.78 -1.71
N SER A 48 -0.66 -0.22 -2.87
CA SER A 48 -0.91 1.21 -3.17
C SER A 48 -2.40 1.50 -3.25
N GLU A 49 -3.14 0.68 -3.98
CA GLU A 49 -4.59 0.85 -4.13
C GLU A 49 -5.32 0.62 -2.80
N ASN A 50 -4.87 -0.38 -2.04
CA ASN A 50 -5.46 -0.68 -0.74
C ASN A 50 -5.30 0.49 0.23
N LEU A 51 -4.11 1.06 0.32
CA LEU A 51 -3.84 2.19 1.19
C LEU A 51 -4.67 3.41 0.77
N THR A 52 -4.68 3.71 -0.53
CA THR A 52 -5.43 4.84 -1.06
C THR A 52 -6.92 4.71 -0.77
N ALA A 53 -7.49 3.53 -1.01
CA ALA A 53 -8.90 3.28 -0.74
C ALA A 53 -9.22 3.42 0.74
N TYR A 54 -8.35 2.92 1.61
CA TYR A 54 -8.54 3.00 3.05
C TYR A 54 -8.59 4.46 3.52
N ILE A 55 -7.63 5.26 3.08
CA ILE A 55 -7.55 6.68 3.48
C ILE A 55 -8.73 7.46 2.91
N ASN A 56 -9.05 7.24 1.63
CA ASN A 56 -10.14 7.94 0.98
C ASN A 56 -11.48 7.61 1.63
N SER A 57 -11.69 6.35 2.01
CA SER A 57 -12.92 5.93 2.70
C SER A 57 -13.05 6.59 4.06
N GLY A 58 -11.94 6.70 4.79
CA GLY A 58 -11.94 7.37 6.09
C GLY A 58 -12.28 8.84 5.97
N GLU A 59 -11.73 9.52 4.97
CA GLU A 59 -12.01 10.93 4.72
C GLU A 59 -13.44 11.15 4.25
N GLU A 60 -13.95 10.25 3.42
CA GLU A 60 -15.34 10.31 2.96
C GLU A 60 -16.29 10.19 4.16
N ALA A 61 -16.01 9.28 5.07
CA ALA A 61 -16.80 9.12 6.29
C ALA A 61 -16.77 10.36 7.17
N ALA A 62 -15.68 11.13 7.11
CA ALA A 62 -15.53 12.38 7.86
C ALA A 62 -16.16 13.59 7.13
N GLY A 63 -16.71 13.38 5.95
CA GLY A 63 -17.38 14.44 5.17
C GLY A 63 -16.58 14.96 3.98
N ASN A 64 -15.38 14.47 3.75
CA ASN A 64 -14.52 14.93 2.66
C ASN A 64 -14.70 14.02 1.43
N THR A 65 -15.81 14.19 0.73
CA THR A 65 -16.20 13.31 -0.37
C THR A 65 -15.34 13.42 -1.62
N ASN A 66 -14.62 14.53 -1.78
CA ASN A 66 -13.75 14.75 -2.93
C ASN A 66 -12.27 14.52 -2.62
N PHE A 67 -11.97 13.99 -1.46
CA PHE A 67 -10.60 13.75 -1.04
C PHE A 67 -9.97 12.61 -1.85
N ASP A 68 -8.73 12.82 -2.29
CA ASP A 68 -7.97 11.79 -2.99
C ASP A 68 -6.53 11.78 -2.46
N TYR A 69 -6.18 10.71 -1.76
CA TYR A 69 -4.85 10.58 -1.18
C TYR A 69 -3.73 10.68 -2.22
N ALA A 70 -3.98 10.19 -3.43
CA ALA A 70 -2.99 10.21 -4.50
C ALA A 70 -2.60 11.62 -4.93
N ARG A 71 -3.43 12.59 -4.62
CA ARG A 71 -3.19 14.01 -4.95
C ARG A 71 -2.65 14.83 -3.78
N MET A 72 -2.56 14.22 -2.60
CA MET A 72 -2.09 14.92 -1.40
C MET A 72 -0.60 15.21 -1.50
N PRO A 73 -0.15 16.41 -1.05
CA PRO A 73 1.29 16.68 -0.97
C PRO A 73 1.96 15.73 0.03
N ASP A 74 3.18 15.30 -0.29
CA ASP A 74 3.91 14.37 0.56
C ASP A 74 4.12 14.92 1.97
N ALA A 75 4.39 16.21 2.09
CA ALA A 75 4.60 16.84 3.39
C ALA A 75 3.38 16.68 4.31
N ASP A 76 2.18 16.80 3.74
CA ASP A 76 0.96 16.63 4.49
C ASP A 76 0.74 15.16 4.87
N ALA A 77 1.09 14.25 3.98
CA ALA A 77 0.95 12.82 4.22
C ALA A 77 1.90 12.33 5.32
N GLU A 78 3.09 12.94 5.43
CA GLU A 78 4.06 12.56 6.45
C GLU A 78 3.51 12.68 7.86
N GLU A 79 2.61 13.63 8.09
CA GLU A 79 1.99 13.80 9.40
C GLU A 79 1.14 12.59 9.80
N ALA A 80 0.64 11.85 8.84
CA ALA A 80 -0.19 10.67 9.09
C ALA A 80 0.61 9.37 9.11
N ARG A 81 1.91 9.41 8.80
CA ARG A 81 2.75 8.21 8.67
C ARG A 81 2.67 7.30 9.88
N GLU A 82 2.91 7.85 11.05
CA GLU A 82 2.97 7.06 12.28
C GLU A 82 1.66 6.34 12.56
N GLY A 83 0.54 7.05 12.44
CA GLY A 83 -0.77 6.46 12.65
C GLY A 83 -1.12 5.40 11.63
N LEU A 84 -0.77 5.63 10.37
CA LEU A 84 -1.05 4.66 9.31
C LEU A 84 -0.21 3.40 9.44
N VAL A 85 1.06 3.54 9.79
CA VAL A 85 1.91 2.38 10.05
C VAL A 85 1.35 1.55 11.19
N GLU A 86 0.86 2.20 12.23
CA GLU A 86 0.26 1.51 13.36
C GLU A 86 -1.04 0.80 12.97
N GLU A 87 -1.87 1.43 12.16
CA GLU A 87 -3.16 0.86 11.77
C GLU A 87 -3.06 -0.19 10.67
N LYS A 88 -2.27 0.08 9.64
CA LYS A 88 -2.20 -0.78 8.44
C LYS A 88 -0.96 -1.64 8.39
N GLY A 89 0.08 -1.26 9.12
CA GLY A 89 1.34 -1.98 9.09
C GLY A 89 2.31 -1.50 8.01
N PHE A 90 1.92 -0.52 7.21
CA PHE A 90 2.78 0.05 6.17
C PHE A 90 2.33 1.47 5.81
N PHE A 91 3.19 2.17 5.07
CA PHE A 91 2.90 3.53 4.63
C PHE A 91 3.59 3.77 3.29
N ILE A 92 2.89 4.48 2.38
CA ILE A 92 3.43 4.87 1.08
C ILE A 92 3.08 6.34 0.88
N LEU A 93 4.09 7.15 0.55
CA LEU A 93 3.86 8.56 0.23
C LEU A 93 3.04 8.69 -1.07
N PRO A 94 2.21 9.72 -1.19
CA PRO A 94 1.42 9.90 -2.42
C PRO A 94 2.25 9.87 -3.69
N SER A 95 3.41 10.52 -3.70
CA SER A 95 4.28 10.52 -4.88
C SER A 95 4.85 9.14 -5.21
N GLU A 96 4.87 8.24 -4.25
CA GLU A 96 5.41 6.90 -4.40
C GLU A 96 4.34 5.84 -4.65
N LEU A 97 3.07 6.23 -4.69
CA LEU A 97 1.99 5.32 -5.05
C LEU A 97 2.16 4.81 -6.48
N PHE A 98 1.74 3.58 -6.69
CA PHE A 98 1.91 2.94 -8.00
C PHE A 98 1.34 3.80 -9.14
N CYS A 99 0.15 4.35 -8.96
CA CYS A 99 -0.47 5.16 -10.01
C CYS A 99 0.35 6.40 -10.36
N ASN A 100 0.98 7.04 -9.38
CA ASN A 100 1.78 8.24 -9.62
C ASN A 100 3.14 7.92 -10.21
N VAL A 101 3.76 6.83 -9.77
CA VAL A 101 5.03 6.37 -10.32
C VAL A 101 4.83 5.95 -11.77
N ARG A 102 3.75 5.22 -12.05
CA ARG A 102 3.40 4.80 -13.40
C ARG A 102 3.22 6.00 -14.33
N THR A 103 2.53 7.03 -13.86
CA THR A 103 2.31 8.24 -14.65
C THR A 103 3.63 8.92 -15.01
N LYS A 104 4.56 8.97 -14.07
CA LYS A 104 5.89 9.54 -14.33
C LYS A 104 6.69 8.71 -15.32
N ALA A 105 6.58 7.39 -15.22
CA ALA A 105 7.32 6.48 -16.10
C ALA A 105 6.82 6.56 -17.55
N ASP A 106 5.53 6.84 -17.73
CA ASP A 106 4.91 6.94 -19.04
C ASP A 106 5.24 8.27 -19.75
N ARG A 107 5.90 9.17 -19.08
CA ARG A 107 6.36 10.43 -19.66
C ARG A 107 7.81 10.30 -20.07
#